data_453507b2ed1f76933c35a9278bdcb28e
#
_entry.id   453507b2ed1f76933c35a9278bdcb28e
#
_cell.length_a   1.000
_cell.length_b   1.000
_cell.length_c   1.000
_cell.angle_alpha   90.00
_cell.angle_beta   90.00
_cell.angle_gamma   90.00
#
_symmetry.space_group_name_H-M   'P 1'
#
loop_
_entity.id
_entity.type
_entity.pdbx_description
1 polymer ?
#
loop_
_entity_poly.entity_id
_entity_poly.type
_entity_poly.pdbx_seq_one_letter_code
_entity_poly.pdbx_strand_id
1 'polypeptide(L)'
;ISYDLFGKGLTAKQVILTVGYDRESFMQTDYKGEIKTDHYGRKVPEHAHGTENFPNATASLKIISDSVSKLYDRIIDKKLLIRRITLSVGKVQPKEDVKYQQLNLFTDYETLRKEQEKEQKLQESLLNIKRKYGKNAILRGISYEEGATTIERNGQIGGHKA
;
A
#
# COMPACT_ATOMS: atom_id res chain seq x y z
N ILE A 1 1.29 5.78 3.30
CA ILE A 1 0.06 6.10 2.56
C ILE A 1 -1.11 6.28 3.53
N SER A 2 -1.59 5.23 4.26
CA SER A 2 -2.75 5.35 5.15
C SER A 2 -2.55 6.45 6.22
N TYR A 3 -1.43 6.46 6.93
CA TYR A 3 -1.11 7.50 7.90
C TYR A 3 -0.98 8.90 7.28
N ASP A 4 -0.50 9.00 6.04
CA ASP A 4 -0.38 10.30 5.35
C ASP A 4 -1.76 10.82 4.96
N LEU A 5 -2.64 9.95 4.44
CA LEU A 5 -4.02 10.29 4.15
C LEU A 5 -4.73 10.76 5.42
N PHE A 6 -4.68 9.94 6.46
CA PHE A 6 -5.32 10.23 7.74
C PHE A 6 -4.81 11.54 8.35
N GLY A 7 -3.48 11.72 8.39
CA GLY A 7 -2.86 12.92 8.96
C GLY A 7 -3.13 14.21 8.21
N LYS A 8 -3.53 14.12 6.93
CA LYS A 8 -3.92 15.26 6.07
C LYS A 8 -5.43 15.43 5.94
N GLY A 9 -6.24 14.61 6.63
CA GLY A 9 -7.69 14.64 6.48
C GLY A 9 -8.18 14.20 5.11
N LEU A 10 -7.42 13.34 4.42
CA LEU A 10 -7.72 12.86 3.08
C LEU A 10 -8.20 11.41 3.10
N THR A 11 -8.94 11.02 2.06
CA THR A 11 -9.35 9.65 1.74
C THR A 11 -9.05 9.34 0.29
N ALA A 12 -8.97 8.05 -0.04
CA ALA A 12 -8.79 7.58 -1.40
C ALA A 12 -9.88 6.58 -1.77
N LYS A 13 -10.19 6.46 -3.06
CA LYS A 13 -11.15 5.47 -3.60
C LYS A 13 -10.49 4.36 -4.41
N GLN A 14 -9.18 4.41 -4.61
CA GLN A 14 -8.47 3.48 -5.47
C GLN A 14 -7.06 3.24 -4.95
N VAL A 15 -6.60 2.00 -5.05
CA VAL A 15 -5.19 1.65 -4.92
C VAL A 15 -4.65 1.19 -6.27
N ILE A 16 -3.40 1.53 -6.54
CA ILE A 16 -2.67 1.22 -7.76
C ILE A 16 -1.39 0.51 -7.34
N LEU A 17 -1.16 -0.68 -7.87
CA LEU A 17 0.00 -1.50 -7.57
C LEU A 17 0.76 -1.81 -8.86
N THR A 18 2.08 -1.61 -8.82
CA THR A 18 3.00 -2.02 -9.89
C THR A 18 4.11 -2.85 -9.28
N VAL A 19 4.33 -4.06 -9.82
CA VAL A 19 5.37 -4.98 -9.38
C VAL A 19 6.34 -5.18 -10.52
N GLY A 20 7.56 -4.69 -10.37
CA GLY A 20 8.64 -4.87 -11.31
C GLY A 20 9.47 -6.10 -10.97
N TYR A 21 9.82 -6.89 -11.99
CA TYR A 21 10.59 -8.11 -11.86
C TYR A 21 12.07 -7.89 -12.15
N ASP A 22 12.90 -8.78 -11.62
CA ASP A 22 14.32 -8.78 -11.89
C ASP A 22 14.62 -9.51 -13.20
N ARG A 23 15.69 -9.07 -13.89
CA ARG A 23 16.19 -9.73 -15.10
C ARG A 23 16.68 -11.15 -14.84
N GLU A 24 17.14 -11.46 -13.62
CA GLU A 24 17.57 -12.80 -13.23
C GLU A 24 16.44 -13.82 -13.30
N SER A 25 15.19 -13.37 -13.34
CA SER A 25 14.03 -14.23 -13.61
C SER A 25 14.16 -15.04 -14.91
N PHE A 26 14.86 -14.50 -15.94
CA PHE A 26 15.13 -15.23 -17.18
C PHE A 26 16.05 -16.42 -17.02
N MET A 27 16.92 -16.39 -16.00
CA MET A 27 17.87 -17.49 -15.73
C MET A 27 17.23 -18.61 -14.92
N GLN A 28 16.20 -18.27 -14.14
CA GLN A 28 15.57 -19.21 -13.20
C GLN A 28 14.31 -19.85 -13.76
N THR A 29 13.72 -19.26 -14.80
CA THR A 29 12.47 -19.74 -15.40
C THR A 29 12.53 -19.71 -16.91
N ASP A 30 11.84 -20.66 -17.56
CA ASP A 30 11.58 -20.61 -19.01
C ASP A 30 10.47 -19.57 -19.26
N TYR A 31 10.84 -18.29 -19.10
CA TYR A 31 9.91 -17.18 -19.21
C TYR A 31 9.42 -17.00 -20.65
N LYS A 32 8.10 -17.15 -20.86
CA LYS A 32 7.43 -17.01 -22.16
C LYS A 32 6.59 -15.76 -22.27
N GLY A 33 6.63 -14.88 -21.27
CA GLY A 33 5.88 -13.64 -21.24
C GLY A 33 6.52 -12.51 -22.04
N GLU A 34 5.92 -11.34 -21.97
CA GLU A 34 6.39 -10.15 -22.67
C GLU A 34 7.67 -9.59 -22.02
N ILE A 35 8.64 -9.23 -22.87
CA ILE A 35 9.91 -8.66 -22.44
C ILE A 35 9.90 -7.15 -22.77
N LYS A 36 10.15 -6.34 -21.75
CA LYS A 36 10.29 -4.88 -21.87
C LYS A 36 11.74 -4.45 -21.67
N THR A 37 12.05 -3.27 -22.13
CA THR A 37 13.33 -2.62 -21.86
C THR A 37 13.13 -1.59 -20.75
N ASP A 38 13.92 -1.69 -19.67
CA ASP A 38 13.86 -0.73 -18.56
C ASP A 38 14.55 0.60 -18.93
N HIS A 39 14.48 1.59 -18.03
CA HIS A 39 15.09 2.91 -18.21
C HIS A 39 16.61 2.85 -18.48
N TYR A 40 17.28 1.79 -18.06
CA TYR A 40 18.73 1.58 -18.25
C TYR A 40 19.06 0.74 -19.49
N GLY A 41 18.09 0.49 -20.37
CA GLY A 41 18.29 -0.31 -21.57
C GLY A 41 18.36 -1.82 -21.35
N ARG A 42 18.01 -2.32 -20.14
CA ARG A 42 18.10 -3.74 -19.81
C ARG A 42 16.79 -4.44 -20.12
N LYS A 43 16.87 -5.63 -20.68
CA LYS A 43 15.70 -6.50 -20.87
C LYS A 43 15.24 -7.03 -19.50
N VAL A 44 13.98 -6.87 -19.22
CA VAL A 44 13.30 -7.35 -17.98
C VAL A 44 11.94 -7.93 -18.34
N PRO A 45 11.38 -8.86 -17.53
CA PRO A 45 10.00 -9.27 -17.69
C PRO A 45 9.06 -8.05 -17.57
N GLU A 46 7.97 -8.06 -18.33
CA GLU A 46 6.94 -7.01 -18.18
C GLU A 46 6.47 -6.94 -16.73
N HIS A 47 6.34 -5.72 -16.22
CA HIS A 47 5.87 -5.49 -14.85
C HIS A 47 4.39 -5.84 -14.72
N ALA A 48 4.01 -6.45 -13.60
CA ALA A 48 2.60 -6.60 -13.25
C ALA A 48 2.04 -5.26 -12.78
N HIS A 49 0.88 -4.89 -13.31
CA HIS A 49 0.20 -3.65 -12.97
C HIS A 49 -1.28 -3.89 -12.77
N GLY A 50 -1.85 -3.23 -11.77
CA GLY A 50 -3.29 -3.32 -11.54
C GLY A 50 -3.80 -2.23 -10.62
N THR A 51 -5.11 -2.10 -10.62
CA THR A 51 -5.85 -1.18 -9.77
C THR A 51 -6.99 -1.90 -9.07
N GLU A 52 -7.32 -1.43 -7.86
CA GLU A 52 -8.47 -1.90 -7.10
C GLU A 52 -9.22 -0.69 -6.56
N ASN A 53 -10.54 -0.65 -6.78
CA ASN A 53 -11.38 0.41 -6.23
C ASN A 53 -11.91 -0.02 -4.86
N PHE A 54 -11.90 0.91 -3.91
CA PHE A 54 -12.56 0.69 -2.62
C PHE A 54 -14.06 0.92 -2.75
N PRO A 55 -14.90 0.17 -2.03
CA PRO A 55 -16.34 0.39 -2.00
C PRO A 55 -16.69 1.82 -1.58
N ASN A 56 -15.97 2.35 -0.60
CA ASN A 56 -16.11 3.73 -0.12
C ASN A 56 -14.75 4.40 -0.03
N ALA A 57 -14.73 5.73 -0.12
CA ALA A 57 -13.51 6.50 0.11
C ALA A 57 -12.97 6.25 1.53
N THR A 58 -11.71 5.91 1.67
CA THR A 58 -11.14 5.48 2.94
C THR A 58 -9.70 5.93 3.15
N ALA A 59 -9.30 6.08 4.41
CA ALA A 59 -7.92 6.16 4.87
C ALA A 59 -7.56 4.98 5.78
N SER A 60 -8.48 4.00 5.94
CA SER A 60 -8.29 2.82 6.78
C SER A 60 -7.09 2.01 6.33
N LEU A 61 -6.20 1.73 7.27
CA LEU A 61 -5.03 0.90 7.03
C LEU A 61 -5.45 -0.54 6.70
N LYS A 62 -6.48 -1.05 7.38
CA LYS A 62 -6.99 -2.40 7.18
C LYS A 62 -7.54 -2.57 5.76
N ILE A 63 -8.47 -1.69 5.35
CA ILE A 63 -9.11 -1.75 4.02
C ILE A 63 -8.06 -1.62 2.91
N ILE A 64 -7.13 -0.67 3.04
CA ILE A 64 -6.07 -0.47 2.05
C ILE A 64 -5.16 -1.70 1.98
N SER A 65 -4.71 -2.25 3.13
CA SER A 65 -3.85 -3.43 3.15
C SER A 65 -4.53 -4.66 2.56
N ASP A 66 -5.78 -4.94 2.92
CA ASP A 66 -6.53 -6.09 2.42
C ASP A 66 -6.74 -6.00 0.90
N SER A 67 -7.04 -4.78 0.40
CA SER A 67 -7.18 -4.55 -1.04
C SER A 67 -5.86 -4.70 -1.79
N VAL A 68 -4.76 -4.22 -1.22
CA VAL A 68 -3.41 -4.40 -1.79
C VAL A 68 -3.03 -5.86 -1.85
N SER A 69 -3.29 -6.64 -0.80
CA SER A 69 -2.99 -8.07 -0.76
C SER A 69 -3.77 -8.83 -1.82
N LYS A 70 -5.09 -8.58 -1.94
CA LYS A 70 -5.94 -9.18 -2.98
C LYS A 70 -5.47 -8.80 -4.39
N LEU A 71 -5.15 -7.53 -4.61
CA LEU A 71 -4.65 -7.05 -5.89
C LEU A 71 -3.31 -7.70 -6.24
N TYR A 72 -2.39 -7.76 -5.29
CA TYR A 72 -1.09 -8.40 -5.43
C TYR A 72 -1.23 -9.87 -5.86
N ASP A 73 -2.03 -10.66 -5.13
CA ASP A 73 -2.25 -12.07 -5.46
C ASP A 73 -2.89 -12.28 -6.83
N ARG A 74 -3.68 -11.32 -7.31
CA ARG A 74 -4.35 -11.37 -8.62
C ARG A 74 -3.41 -11.07 -9.78
N ILE A 75 -2.44 -10.16 -9.62
CA ILE A 75 -1.63 -9.65 -10.73
C ILE A 75 -0.23 -10.25 -10.83
N ILE A 76 0.29 -10.82 -9.73
CA ILE A 76 1.69 -11.27 -9.67
C ILE A 76 1.91 -12.59 -10.40
N ASP A 77 3.04 -12.70 -11.11
CA ASP A 77 3.61 -13.98 -11.48
C ASP A 77 4.56 -14.45 -10.37
N LYS A 78 4.13 -15.46 -9.61
CA LYS A 78 4.88 -16.01 -8.47
C LYS A 78 6.16 -16.74 -8.84
N LYS A 79 6.40 -17.00 -10.13
CA LYS A 79 7.62 -17.64 -10.63
C LYS A 79 8.76 -16.67 -10.86
N LEU A 80 8.47 -15.36 -10.88
CA LEU A 80 9.43 -14.32 -11.18
C LEU A 80 9.97 -13.68 -9.90
N LEU A 81 11.26 -13.32 -9.93
CA LEU A 81 11.90 -12.59 -8.85
C LEU A 81 11.42 -11.15 -8.84
N ILE A 82 10.90 -10.72 -7.71
CA ILE A 82 10.44 -9.34 -7.52
C ILE A 82 11.64 -8.45 -7.20
N ARG A 83 11.77 -7.37 -7.97
CA ARG A 83 12.78 -6.35 -7.75
C ARG A 83 12.22 -5.09 -7.10
N ARG A 84 11.02 -4.68 -7.48
CA ARG A 84 10.43 -3.40 -7.06
C ARG A 84 8.92 -3.52 -6.90
N ILE A 85 8.42 -2.95 -5.80
CA ILE A 85 6.99 -2.77 -5.58
C ILE A 85 6.74 -1.27 -5.47
N THR A 86 5.83 -0.76 -6.29
CA THR A 86 5.36 0.63 -6.24
C THR A 86 3.89 0.63 -5.92
N LEU A 87 3.52 1.31 -4.84
CA LEU A 87 2.15 1.45 -4.36
C LEU A 87 1.77 2.92 -4.35
N SER A 88 0.63 3.24 -4.96
CA SER A 88 0.03 4.57 -4.92
C SER A 88 -1.47 4.48 -4.70
N VAL A 89 -2.08 5.61 -4.39
CA VAL A 89 -3.54 5.72 -4.25
C VAL A 89 -4.07 6.74 -5.23
N GLY A 90 -5.25 6.47 -5.75
CA GLY A 90 -5.95 7.33 -6.70
C GLY A 90 -7.28 7.84 -6.16
N LYS A 91 -7.83 8.81 -6.89
CA LYS A 91 -9.12 9.43 -6.54
C LYS A 91 -9.12 9.95 -5.09
N VAL A 92 -8.06 10.67 -4.74
CA VAL A 92 -7.88 11.26 -3.42
C VAL A 92 -8.81 12.47 -3.28
N GLN A 93 -9.49 12.55 -2.15
CA GLN A 93 -10.43 13.64 -1.84
C GLN A 93 -10.39 13.97 -0.34
N PRO A 94 -10.78 15.18 0.07
CA PRO A 94 -10.98 15.53 1.47
C PRO A 94 -11.99 14.58 2.14
N LYS A 95 -11.77 14.25 3.42
CA LYS A 95 -12.69 13.40 4.19
C LYS A 95 -14.08 14.03 4.29
N GLU A 96 -14.15 15.35 4.32
CA GLU A 96 -15.37 16.13 4.40
C GLU A 96 -16.25 16.03 3.15
N ASP A 97 -15.64 15.75 1.99
CA ASP A 97 -16.34 15.60 0.70
C ASP A 97 -16.98 14.23 0.52
N VAL A 98 -16.78 13.30 1.46
CA VAL A 98 -17.40 11.98 1.43
C VAL A 98 -18.87 12.09 1.85
N LYS A 99 -19.71 12.55 0.93
CA LYS A 99 -21.13 12.86 1.19
C LYS A 99 -22.05 11.65 1.25
N TYR A 100 -21.69 10.52 0.67
CA TYR A 100 -22.54 9.33 0.58
C TYR A 100 -21.75 8.04 0.75
N GLN A 101 -22.11 7.28 1.78
CA GLN A 101 -21.79 5.85 1.83
C GLN A 101 -22.94 5.09 1.16
N GLN A 102 -22.63 4.25 0.19
CA GLN A 102 -23.61 3.34 -0.36
C GLN A 102 -23.95 2.32 0.73
N LEU A 103 -25.16 2.44 1.28
CA LEU A 103 -25.66 1.53 2.29
C LEU A 103 -26.10 0.22 1.63
N ASN A 104 -25.63 -0.90 2.18
CA ASN A 104 -26.07 -2.22 1.80
C ASN A 104 -27.03 -2.75 2.87
N LEU A 105 -28.22 -3.18 2.47
CA LEU A 105 -29.29 -3.65 3.36
C LEU A 105 -28.89 -4.84 4.26
N PHE A 106 -27.83 -5.57 3.89
CA PHE A 106 -27.36 -6.77 4.61
C PHE A 106 -26.17 -6.53 5.52
N THR A 107 -25.77 -5.28 5.72
CA THR A 107 -24.58 -4.95 6.51
C THR A 107 -24.98 -4.41 7.89
N ASP A 108 -24.41 -4.97 8.94
CA ASP A 108 -24.51 -4.42 10.29
C ASP A 108 -23.66 -3.15 10.42
N TYR A 109 -24.31 -2.01 10.20
CA TYR A 109 -23.66 -0.69 10.24
C TYR A 109 -23.23 -0.29 11.63
N GLU A 110 -23.88 -0.77 12.67
CA GLU A 110 -23.54 -0.41 14.04
C GLU A 110 -22.18 -1.03 14.44
N THR A 111 -22.00 -2.30 14.11
CA THR A 111 -20.72 -2.99 14.33
C THR A 111 -19.60 -2.39 13.48
N LEU A 112 -19.84 -2.16 12.18
CA LEU A 112 -18.87 -1.53 11.31
C LEU A 112 -18.44 -0.13 11.78
N ARG A 113 -19.39 0.67 12.23
CA ARG A 113 -19.11 2.00 12.75
C ARG A 113 -18.23 1.94 14.00
N LYS A 114 -18.53 1.05 14.93
CA LYS A 114 -17.72 0.85 16.14
C LYS A 114 -16.30 0.40 15.81
N GLU A 115 -16.13 -0.50 14.85
CA GLU A 115 -14.80 -0.92 14.36
C GLU A 115 -14.04 0.23 13.70
N GLN A 116 -14.69 1.03 12.86
CA GLN A 116 -14.09 2.18 12.21
C GLN A 116 -13.67 3.27 13.22
N GLU A 117 -14.52 3.54 14.20
CA GLU A 117 -14.20 4.50 15.28
C GLU A 117 -12.98 4.02 16.11
N LYS A 118 -12.93 2.72 16.41
CA LYS A 118 -11.78 2.11 17.12
C LYS A 118 -10.49 2.20 16.28
N GLU A 119 -10.58 1.90 14.99
CA GLU A 119 -9.42 2.00 14.08
C GLU A 119 -8.95 3.46 13.97
N GLN A 120 -9.87 4.43 13.83
CA GLN A 120 -9.52 5.84 13.76
C GLN A 120 -8.80 6.33 15.04
N LYS A 121 -9.29 5.98 16.21
CA LYS A 121 -8.64 6.31 17.49
C LYS A 121 -7.24 5.70 17.59
N LEU A 122 -7.10 4.47 17.14
CA LEU A 122 -5.79 3.80 17.10
C LEU A 122 -4.84 4.51 16.12
N GLN A 123 -5.27 4.83 14.91
CA GLN A 123 -4.47 5.54 13.91
C GLN A 123 -4.04 6.91 14.42
N GLU A 124 -4.94 7.66 15.07
CA GLU A 124 -4.64 8.95 15.65
C GLU A 124 -3.59 8.85 16.75
N SER A 125 -3.75 7.91 17.67
CA SER A 125 -2.78 7.66 18.74
C SER A 125 -1.40 7.30 18.19
N LEU A 126 -1.33 6.40 17.22
CA LEU A 126 -0.08 6.01 16.55
C LEU A 126 0.57 7.19 15.82
N LEU A 127 -0.23 8.03 15.16
CA LEU A 127 0.26 9.21 14.45
C LEU A 127 0.84 10.23 15.43
N ASN A 128 0.17 10.46 16.56
CA ASN A 128 0.62 11.38 17.60
C ASN A 128 1.93 10.91 18.24
N ILE A 129 2.06 9.61 18.51
CA ILE A 129 3.32 9.04 19.02
C ILE A 129 4.45 9.21 18.00
N LYS A 130 4.19 8.92 16.72
CA LYS A 130 5.20 9.09 15.66
C LYS A 130 5.60 10.55 15.43
N ARG A 131 4.67 11.49 15.58
CA ARG A 131 4.97 12.93 15.50
C ARG A 131 5.84 13.38 16.68
N LYS A 132 5.57 12.88 17.89
CA LYS A 132 6.26 13.29 19.11
C LYS A 132 7.62 12.64 19.26
N TYR A 133 7.75 11.35 18.92
CA TYR A 133 8.93 10.53 19.22
C TYR A 133 9.66 10.01 17.97
N GLY A 134 9.21 10.41 16.77
CA GLY A 134 9.81 9.99 15.50
C GLY A 134 9.14 8.77 14.86
N LYS A 135 9.44 8.57 13.58
CA LYS A 135 8.80 7.54 12.75
C LYS A 135 9.03 6.10 13.24
N ASN A 136 10.15 5.88 13.94
CA ASN A 136 10.55 4.56 14.47
C ASN A 136 10.07 4.30 15.90
N ALA A 137 9.36 5.24 16.54
CA ALA A 137 8.88 5.09 17.91
C ALA A 137 7.91 3.92 18.11
N ILE A 138 7.10 3.63 17.10
CA ILE A 138 6.24 2.44 17.05
C ILE A 138 6.38 1.81 15.66
N LEU A 139 6.74 0.53 15.63
CA LEU A 139 6.86 -0.29 14.45
C LEU A 139 6.02 -1.58 14.59
N ARG A 140 5.69 -2.18 13.47
CA ARG A 140 5.10 -3.53 13.44
C ARG A 140 6.20 -4.57 13.63
N GLY A 141 5.88 -5.73 14.22
CA GLY A 141 6.84 -6.82 14.40
C GLY A 141 7.56 -7.22 13.10
N ILE A 142 6.82 -7.28 11.99
CA ILE A 142 7.40 -7.55 10.66
C ILE A 142 8.50 -6.57 10.22
N SER A 143 8.59 -5.39 10.83
CA SER A 143 9.66 -4.42 10.54
C SER A 143 11.02 -4.81 11.15
N TYR A 144 11.05 -5.85 11.96
CA TYR A 144 12.27 -6.41 12.58
C TYR A 144 12.69 -7.74 11.95
N GLU A 145 11.92 -8.25 10.98
CA GLU A 145 12.26 -9.46 10.25
C GLU A 145 13.48 -9.23 9.35
N GLU A 146 14.20 -10.29 9.04
CA GLU A 146 15.33 -10.26 8.12
C GLU A 146 14.91 -9.72 6.74
N GLY A 147 15.68 -8.79 6.19
CA GLY A 147 15.36 -8.10 4.92
C GLY A 147 14.35 -6.96 5.04
N ALA A 148 13.78 -6.68 6.23
CA ALA A 148 12.89 -5.54 6.41
C ALA A 148 13.67 -4.20 6.34
N THR A 149 13.20 -3.29 5.50
CA THR A 149 13.88 -1.99 5.26
C THR A 149 13.19 -0.79 5.92
N THR A 150 12.14 -1.01 6.71
CA THR A 150 11.29 0.05 7.25
C THR A 150 12.07 1.03 8.13
N ILE A 151 12.90 0.52 9.04
CA ILE A 151 13.66 1.32 9.99
C ILE A 151 14.67 2.21 9.25
N GLU A 152 15.40 1.62 8.32
CA GLU A 152 16.38 2.32 7.50
C GLU A 152 15.72 3.39 6.61
N ARG A 153 14.63 3.06 5.95
CA ARG A 153 13.89 3.99 5.08
C ARG A 153 13.27 5.16 5.83
N ASN A 154 12.89 4.98 7.08
CA ASN A 154 12.37 6.07 7.92
C ASN A 154 13.43 7.15 8.22
N GLY A 155 14.73 6.80 8.17
CA GLY A 155 15.85 7.72 8.31
C GLY A 155 16.30 8.37 7.00
N GLN A 156 15.67 8.05 5.86
CA GLN A 156 16.03 8.61 4.57
C GLN A 156 15.18 9.85 4.21
N ILE A 157 15.80 10.80 3.51
CA ILE A 157 15.15 11.97 2.93
C ILE A 157 15.22 11.83 1.41
N GLY A 158 14.05 11.79 0.74
CA GLY A 158 13.99 11.64 -0.72
C GLY A 158 14.61 10.34 -1.27
N GLY A 159 14.73 9.29 -0.42
CA GLY A 159 15.34 8.01 -0.79
C GLY A 159 16.85 7.93 -0.61
N HIS A 160 17.47 8.97 -0.07
CA HIS A 160 18.90 9.01 0.24
C HIS A 160 19.13 9.06 1.76
N LYS A 161 20.26 8.52 2.23
CA LYS A 161 20.68 8.70 3.62
C LYS A 161 20.94 10.17 3.85
N ALA A 162 20.35 10.70 4.92
CA ALA A 162 20.62 12.06 5.38
C ALA A 162 22.00 12.13 6.05
#